data_fd53e4e363026d85f009d76ec7564bdb
#
_entry.id   fd53e4e363026d85f009d76ec7564bdb
#
_cell.length_a   1.000
_cell.length_b   1.000
_cell.length_c   1.000
_cell.angle_alpha   90.00
_cell.angle_beta   90.00
_cell.angle_gamma   90.00
#
_symmetry.space_group_name_H-M   'P 1'
#
loop_
_entity.id
_entity.type
_entity.pdbx_description
1 polymer ?
#
loop_
_entity_poly.entity_id
_entity_poly.type
_entity_poly.pdbx_seq_one_letter_code
_entity_poly.pdbx_strand_id
1 'polypeptide(L)'
;GLYGDFASIKKDLISYTKRNGVKKIMCTYDKLPKLVEVVDTMEYRLVVDEYHNLLKQYMFRTTAINGVLDNFRKFKSFCFMSATSIDPELKPDVLKDVPEYYADWKEKQNLFIAPFKSNKPYQYVTNFINHYKKDGFITINGQKSYEAFFFLNSVGEIANIIKSSGLTNENCRVICANDDKGVNKKKLGEIEISNSI
;
A
#
# COMPACT_ATOMS: atom_id res chain seq x y z
N GLY A 1 -12.30 6.54 5.81
CA GLY A 1 -11.98 5.10 5.91
C GLY A 1 -12.54 4.48 7.18
N LEU A 2 -12.83 3.18 7.15
CA LEU A 2 -13.33 2.43 8.31
C LEU A 2 -12.14 1.81 9.05
N TYR A 3 -11.58 2.54 10.01
CA TYR A 3 -10.50 2.10 10.88
C TYR A 3 -11.01 1.90 12.31
N GLY A 4 -10.45 0.95 13.04
CA GLY A 4 -10.81 0.67 14.42
C GLY A 4 -11.90 -0.40 14.60
N ASP A 5 -12.55 -0.39 15.77
CA ASP A 5 -13.62 -1.33 16.08
C ASP A 5 -14.89 -1.04 15.26
N PHE A 6 -15.40 -2.08 14.59
CA PHE A 6 -16.57 -1.93 13.73
C PHE A 6 -17.83 -1.53 14.50
N ALA A 7 -17.99 -1.96 15.74
CA ALA A 7 -19.16 -1.61 16.54
C ALA A 7 -19.24 -0.10 16.76
N SER A 8 -18.10 0.57 17.01
CA SER A 8 -18.05 2.02 17.21
C SER A 8 -18.34 2.79 15.93
N ILE A 9 -17.90 2.31 14.76
CA ILE A 9 -18.11 2.99 13.48
C ILE A 9 -19.43 2.64 12.78
N LYS A 10 -20.11 1.58 13.19
CA LYS A 10 -21.39 1.15 12.59
C LYS A 10 -22.44 2.26 12.60
N LYS A 11 -22.57 2.98 13.72
CA LYS A 11 -23.52 4.08 13.87
C LYS A 11 -23.21 5.24 12.92
N ASP A 12 -21.94 5.61 12.82
CA ASP A 12 -21.48 6.67 11.92
C ASP A 12 -21.65 6.27 10.45
N LEU A 13 -21.39 4.99 10.12
CA LEU A 13 -21.60 4.45 8.80
C LEU A 13 -23.08 4.51 8.40
N ILE A 14 -24.01 4.10 9.26
CA ILE A 14 -25.45 4.21 9.02
C ILE A 14 -25.85 5.68 8.80
N SER A 15 -25.33 6.59 9.61
CA SER A 15 -25.56 8.03 9.43
C SER A 15 -25.02 8.53 8.10
N TYR A 16 -23.82 8.09 7.72
CA TYR A 16 -23.20 8.47 6.45
C TYR A 16 -24.00 7.97 5.23
N THR A 17 -24.51 6.74 5.29
CA THR A 17 -25.31 6.17 4.16
C THR A 17 -26.62 6.92 3.93
N LYS A 18 -27.16 7.58 4.95
CA LYS A 18 -28.39 8.38 4.84
C LYS A 18 -28.19 9.80 4.29
N ARG A 19 -26.94 10.26 4.14
CA ARG A 19 -26.66 11.61 3.60
C ARG A 19 -27.02 11.66 2.11
N ASN A 20 -27.38 12.84 1.63
CA ASN A 20 -27.57 13.07 0.20
C ASN A 20 -26.23 13.12 -0.54
N GLY A 21 -26.24 12.78 -1.84
CA GLY A 21 -25.08 12.85 -2.71
C GLY A 21 -24.31 11.54 -2.87
N VAL A 22 -23.19 11.62 -3.60
CA VAL A 22 -22.34 10.46 -3.90
C VAL A 22 -21.63 9.99 -2.63
N LYS A 23 -21.70 8.69 -2.37
CA LYS A 23 -21.09 8.07 -1.20
C LYS A 23 -19.89 7.22 -1.62
N LYS A 24 -18.76 7.37 -0.90
CA LYS A 24 -17.55 6.58 -1.09
C LYS A 24 -17.14 5.99 0.25
N ILE A 25 -17.06 4.67 0.33
CA ILE A 25 -16.66 3.93 1.53
C ILE A 25 -15.40 3.16 1.21
N MET A 26 -14.35 3.35 2.01
CA MET A 26 -13.12 2.58 1.94
C MET A 26 -13.01 1.71 3.18
N CYS A 27 -12.72 0.44 3.00
CA CYS A 27 -12.49 -0.49 4.09
C CYS A 27 -11.42 -1.52 3.70
N THR A 28 -10.85 -2.16 4.70
CA THR A 28 -9.98 -3.32 4.51
C THR A 28 -10.81 -4.57 4.23
N TYR A 29 -10.19 -5.59 3.65
CA TYR A 29 -10.87 -6.84 3.26
C TYR A 29 -11.65 -7.48 4.41
N ASP A 30 -11.09 -7.48 5.62
CA ASP A 30 -11.71 -8.05 6.83
C ASP A 30 -12.97 -7.31 7.28
N LYS A 31 -13.18 -6.07 6.83
CA LYS A 31 -14.37 -5.27 7.16
C LYS A 31 -15.50 -5.40 6.13
N LEU A 32 -15.22 -5.94 4.95
CA LEU A 32 -16.21 -6.04 3.89
C LEU A 32 -17.46 -6.87 4.29
N PRO A 33 -17.35 -8.05 4.94
CA PRO A 33 -18.52 -8.79 5.38
C PRO A 33 -19.43 -7.98 6.30
N LYS A 34 -18.83 -7.23 7.23
CA LYS A 34 -19.57 -6.37 8.16
C LYS A 34 -20.20 -5.15 7.48
N LEU A 35 -19.53 -4.61 6.45
CA LEU A 35 -20.08 -3.53 5.64
C LEU A 35 -21.35 -3.97 4.90
N VAL A 36 -21.34 -5.17 4.31
CA VAL A 36 -22.46 -5.76 3.60
C VAL A 36 -23.71 -5.92 4.50
N GLU A 37 -23.53 -6.10 5.82
CA GLU A 37 -24.66 -6.16 6.76
C GLU A 37 -25.33 -4.80 7.02
N VAL A 38 -24.68 -3.70 6.62
CA VAL A 38 -25.11 -2.35 7.00
C VAL A 38 -25.60 -1.55 5.81
N VAL A 39 -25.02 -1.78 4.62
CA VAL A 39 -25.34 -1.01 3.41
C VAL A 39 -26.25 -1.81 2.48
N ASP A 40 -27.10 -1.12 1.73
CA ASP A 40 -27.76 -1.72 0.57
C ASP A 40 -26.72 -1.87 -0.54
N THR A 41 -26.20 -3.07 -0.73
CA THR A 41 -25.14 -3.37 -1.70
C THR A 41 -25.54 -3.07 -3.13
N MET A 42 -26.85 -3.06 -3.44
CA MET A 42 -27.37 -2.73 -4.77
C MET A 42 -27.25 -1.24 -5.11
N GLU A 43 -27.02 -0.39 -4.12
CA GLU A 43 -26.71 1.03 -4.36
C GLU A 43 -25.22 1.30 -4.61
N TYR A 44 -24.35 0.32 -4.39
CA TYR A 44 -22.90 0.50 -4.44
C TYR A 44 -22.24 -0.32 -5.54
N ARG A 45 -21.12 0.20 -6.03
CA ARG A 45 -20.16 -0.52 -6.85
C ARG A 45 -18.96 -0.87 -6.00
N LEU A 46 -18.53 -2.13 -6.05
CA LEU A 46 -17.36 -2.60 -5.32
C LEU A 46 -16.12 -2.48 -6.20
N VAL A 47 -15.05 -1.88 -5.66
CA VAL A 47 -13.73 -1.94 -6.26
C VAL A 47 -12.81 -2.62 -5.26
N VAL A 48 -12.21 -3.73 -5.67
CA VAL A 48 -11.21 -4.47 -4.89
C VAL A 48 -9.84 -4.13 -5.48
N ASP A 49 -9.10 -3.33 -4.75
CA ASP A 49 -7.75 -2.90 -5.15
C ASP A 49 -6.71 -3.93 -4.74
N GLU A 50 -5.63 -4.04 -5.53
CA GLU A 50 -4.52 -4.97 -5.29
C GLU A 50 -4.99 -6.42 -5.10
N TYR A 51 -5.92 -6.89 -5.95
CA TYR A 51 -6.56 -8.20 -5.77
C TYR A 51 -5.58 -9.38 -5.81
N HIS A 52 -4.37 -9.20 -6.37
CA HIS A 52 -3.31 -10.20 -6.28
C HIS A 52 -2.95 -10.57 -4.82
N ASN A 53 -3.25 -9.69 -3.85
CA ASN A 53 -3.09 -9.96 -2.43
C ASN A 53 -4.08 -11.02 -1.91
N LEU A 54 -5.21 -11.25 -2.60
CA LEU A 54 -6.13 -12.34 -2.25
C LEU A 54 -5.42 -13.70 -2.31
N LEU A 55 -4.48 -13.87 -3.25
CA LEU A 55 -3.67 -15.08 -3.36
C LEU A 55 -2.45 -15.06 -2.45
N LYS A 56 -1.65 -14.00 -2.52
CA LYS A 56 -0.40 -13.90 -1.75
C LYS A 56 -0.60 -13.98 -0.24
N GLN A 57 -1.72 -13.51 0.25
CA GLN A 57 -2.01 -13.45 1.69
C GLN A 57 -3.02 -14.52 2.14
N TYR A 58 -3.48 -15.40 1.26
CA TYR A 58 -4.52 -16.37 1.57
C TYR A 58 -4.18 -17.21 2.81
N MET A 59 -2.97 -17.72 2.91
CA MET A 59 -2.53 -18.54 4.05
C MET A 59 -2.58 -17.82 5.40
N PHE A 60 -2.43 -16.50 5.40
CA PHE A 60 -2.36 -15.70 6.62
C PHE A 60 -3.67 -14.93 6.93
N ARG A 61 -4.54 -14.77 5.92
CA ARG A 61 -5.75 -13.93 6.01
C ARG A 61 -6.97 -14.58 5.38
N THR A 62 -7.07 -15.90 5.46
CA THR A 62 -8.12 -16.72 4.82
C THR A 62 -9.53 -16.16 5.08
N THR A 63 -9.86 -15.83 6.33
CA THR A 63 -11.18 -15.28 6.69
C THR A 63 -11.49 -13.96 5.99
N ALA A 64 -10.51 -13.05 5.92
CA ALA A 64 -10.70 -11.76 5.26
C ALA A 64 -10.88 -11.93 3.74
N ILE A 65 -10.11 -12.82 3.14
CA ILE A 65 -10.14 -13.10 1.70
C ILE A 65 -11.44 -13.80 1.32
N ASN A 66 -11.84 -14.84 2.04
CA ASN A 66 -13.13 -15.49 1.83
C ASN A 66 -14.27 -14.48 2.01
N GLY A 67 -14.17 -13.59 2.98
CA GLY A 67 -15.13 -12.51 3.17
C GLY A 67 -15.31 -11.62 1.93
N VAL A 68 -14.26 -11.38 1.15
CA VAL A 68 -14.35 -10.68 -0.14
C VAL A 68 -14.99 -11.60 -1.21
N LEU A 69 -14.49 -12.82 -1.36
CA LEU A 69 -14.92 -13.75 -2.39
C LEU A 69 -16.38 -14.20 -2.23
N ASP A 70 -16.89 -14.26 -1.00
CA ASP A 70 -18.27 -14.64 -0.70
C ASP A 70 -19.26 -13.48 -0.88
N ASN A 71 -18.77 -12.23 -0.94
CA ASN A 71 -19.65 -11.07 -0.91
C ASN A 71 -19.58 -10.18 -2.16
N PHE A 72 -18.55 -10.28 -3.01
CA PHE A 72 -18.38 -9.33 -4.12
C PHE A 72 -19.55 -9.31 -5.10
N ARG A 73 -20.21 -10.46 -5.35
CA ARG A 73 -21.35 -10.57 -6.26
C ARG A 73 -22.66 -9.99 -5.71
N LYS A 74 -22.70 -9.63 -4.44
CA LYS A 74 -23.85 -8.96 -3.82
C LYS A 74 -23.98 -7.49 -4.21
N PHE A 75 -22.90 -6.91 -4.76
CA PHE A 75 -22.90 -5.52 -5.16
C PHE A 75 -23.51 -5.31 -6.55
N LYS A 76 -24.05 -4.11 -6.80
CA LYS A 76 -24.62 -3.71 -8.09
C LYS A 76 -23.68 -3.98 -9.27
N SER A 77 -22.40 -3.75 -9.06
CA SER A 77 -21.30 -4.13 -9.95
C SER A 77 -20.01 -4.21 -9.16
N PHE A 78 -19.03 -4.91 -9.71
CA PHE A 78 -17.74 -5.06 -9.06
C PHE A 78 -16.61 -4.99 -10.08
N CYS A 79 -15.43 -4.64 -9.59
CA CYS A 79 -14.17 -4.64 -10.33
C CYS A 79 -13.04 -5.05 -9.39
N PHE A 80 -12.19 -5.95 -9.86
CA PHE A 80 -10.91 -6.29 -9.22
C PHE A 80 -9.81 -5.62 -10.01
N MET A 81 -8.94 -4.88 -9.33
CA MET A 81 -7.84 -4.15 -9.96
C MET A 81 -6.50 -4.60 -9.40
N SER A 82 -5.51 -4.70 -10.24
CA SER A 82 -4.12 -4.94 -9.84
C SER A 82 -3.16 -4.51 -10.94
N ALA A 83 -2.03 -3.94 -10.55
CA ALA A 83 -0.89 -3.74 -11.45
C ALA A 83 -0.07 -5.03 -11.65
N THR A 84 -0.32 -6.06 -10.82
CA THR A 84 0.36 -7.35 -10.90
C THR A 84 -0.61 -8.39 -11.44
N SER A 85 -0.29 -8.99 -12.59
CA SER A 85 -1.08 -10.09 -13.14
C SER A 85 -1.05 -11.31 -12.20
N ILE A 86 -2.16 -12.03 -12.17
CA ILE A 86 -2.25 -13.34 -11.52
C ILE A 86 -2.17 -14.40 -12.62
N ASP A 87 -1.36 -15.43 -12.38
CA ASP A 87 -1.33 -16.60 -13.23
C ASP A 87 -2.76 -17.19 -13.32
N PRO A 88 -3.31 -17.42 -14.51
CA PRO A 88 -4.65 -17.98 -14.69
C PRO A 88 -4.89 -19.28 -13.93
N GLU A 89 -3.85 -20.10 -13.76
CA GLU A 89 -3.94 -21.37 -13.00
C GLU A 89 -4.15 -21.14 -11.50
N LEU A 90 -3.70 -20.00 -10.99
CA LEU A 90 -3.84 -19.62 -9.56
C LEU A 90 -5.10 -18.80 -9.28
N LYS A 91 -5.86 -18.48 -10.32
CA LYS A 91 -7.09 -17.69 -10.17
C LYS A 91 -8.16 -18.47 -9.42
N PRO A 92 -8.77 -17.92 -8.35
CA PRO A 92 -9.84 -18.58 -7.63
C PRO A 92 -11.00 -18.94 -8.56
N ASP A 93 -11.61 -20.12 -8.38
CA ASP A 93 -12.69 -20.62 -9.24
C ASP A 93 -13.85 -19.62 -9.35
N VAL A 94 -14.18 -18.94 -8.26
CA VAL A 94 -15.25 -17.93 -8.22
C VAL A 94 -14.99 -16.70 -9.09
N LEU A 95 -13.76 -16.52 -9.57
CA LEU A 95 -13.35 -15.41 -10.45
C LEU A 95 -13.07 -15.87 -11.89
N LYS A 96 -13.11 -17.16 -12.19
CA LYS A 96 -12.77 -17.69 -13.54
C LYS A 96 -13.71 -17.19 -14.62
N ASP A 97 -14.98 -16.95 -14.29
CA ASP A 97 -16.00 -16.41 -15.18
C ASP A 97 -16.01 -14.87 -15.28
N VAL A 98 -15.18 -14.20 -14.50
CA VAL A 98 -15.07 -12.73 -14.53
C VAL A 98 -14.16 -12.32 -15.69
N PRO A 99 -14.64 -11.50 -16.64
CA PRO A 99 -13.84 -11.05 -17.76
C PRO A 99 -12.65 -10.21 -17.30
N GLU A 100 -11.51 -10.37 -17.97
CA GLU A 100 -10.29 -9.62 -17.70
C GLU A 100 -10.01 -8.60 -18.80
N TYR A 101 -9.57 -7.43 -18.40
CA TYR A 101 -9.17 -6.33 -19.26
C TYR A 101 -7.77 -5.90 -18.88
N TYR A 102 -6.91 -5.77 -19.87
CA TYR A 102 -5.55 -5.30 -19.69
C TYR A 102 -5.45 -3.87 -20.20
N ALA A 103 -4.98 -2.96 -19.34
CA ALA A 103 -4.63 -1.62 -19.75
C ALA A 103 -3.14 -1.62 -20.18
N ASP A 104 -2.89 -1.45 -21.47
CA ASP A 104 -1.52 -1.26 -21.98
C ASP A 104 -1.27 0.22 -22.21
N TRP A 105 -0.27 0.75 -21.51
CA TRP A 105 0.12 2.15 -21.64
C TRP A 105 1.05 2.28 -22.86
N LYS A 106 0.65 3.06 -23.85
CA LYS A 106 1.44 3.28 -25.07
C LYS A 106 2.78 3.96 -24.79
N GLU A 107 2.84 4.82 -23.79
CA GLU A 107 4.07 5.47 -23.36
C GLU A 107 4.77 4.60 -22.31
N LYS A 108 5.84 3.95 -22.72
CA LYS A 108 6.73 3.22 -21.83
C LYS A 108 7.79 4.18 -21.31
N GLN A 109 7.80 4.41 -20.00
CA GLN A 109 8.94 5.07 -19.38
C GLN A 109 10.16 4.14 -19.47
N ASN A 110 11.29 4.64 -19.92
CA ASN A 110 12.55 3.92 -19.92
C ASN A 110 13.05 3.84 -18.47
N LEU A 111 12.72 2.74 -17.79
CA LEU A 111 13.22 2.45 -16.46
C LEU A 111 14.50 1.63 -16.58
N PHE A 112 15.58 2.14 -16.01
CA PHE A 112 16.79 1.33 -15.82
C PHE A 112 16.68 0.57 -14.51
N ILE A 113 16.67 -0.76 -14.58
CA ILE A 113 16.61 -1.64 -13.42
C ILE A 113 17.98 -2.30 -13.25
N ALA A 114 18.66 -2.00 -12.14
CA ALA A 114 19.88 -2.66 -11.73
C ALA A 114 19.58 -3.63 -10.56
N PRO A 115 19.28 -4.91 -10.81
CA PRO A 115 19.03 -5.86 -9.73
C PRO A 115 20.31 -6.10 -8.93
N PHE A 116 20.20 -6.05 -7.62
CA PHE A 116 21.31 -6.23 -6.71
C PHE A 116 20.93 -7.20 -5.59
N LYS A 117 21.80 -8.21 -5.35
CA LYS A 117 21.64 -9.14 -4.23
C LYS A 117 22.66 -8.81 -3.15
N SER A 118 22.20 -8.62 -1.92
CA SER A 118 23.06 -8.40 -0.77
C SER A 118 22.58 -9.16 0.45
N ASN A 119 23.52 -9.74 1.19
CA ASN A 119 23.24 -10.31 2.51
C ASN A 119 23.08 -9.23 3.59
N LYS A 120 23.40 -7.97 3.26
CA LYS A 120 23.33 -6.82 4.16
C LYS A 120 22.67 -5.64 3.43
N PRO A 121 21.39 -5.74 3.03
CA PRO A 121 20.74 -4.73 2.19
C PRO A 121 20.74 -3.32 2.82
N TYR A 122 20.55 -3.21 4.11
CA TYR A 122 20.53 -1.92 4.80
C TYR A 122 21.90 -1.25 4.88
N GLN A 123 22.97 -2.05 5.03
CA GLN A 123 24.34 -1.56 4.93
C GLN A 123 24.64 -0.99 3.55
N TYR A 124 24.11 -1.63 2.51
CA TYR A 124 24.24 -1.14 1.15
C TYR A 124 23.55 0.22 0.97
N VAL A 125 22.33 0.38 1.49
CA VAL A 125 21.63 1.65 1.46
C VAL A 125 22.41 2.74 2.20
N THR A 126 22.97 2.43 3.37
CA THR A 126 23.83 3.36 4.11
C THR A 126 25.05 3.81 3.30
N ASN A 127 25.74 2.87 2.66
CA ASN A 127 26.90 3.15 1.82
C ASN A 127 26.50 4.02 0.60
N PHE A 128 25.38 3.72 -0.02
CA PHE A 128 24.84 4.49 -1.14
C PHE A 128 24.53 5.94 -0.73
N ILE A 129 23.88 6.15 0.42
CA ILE A 129 23.60 7.49 0.96
C ILE A 129 24.88 8.24 1.27
N ASN A 130 25.86 7.60 1.88
CA ASN A 130 27.15 8.23 2.20
C ASN A 130 27.92 8.66 0.94
N HIS A 131 27.87 7.85 -0.12
CA HIS A 131 28.41 8.22 -1.42
C HIS A 131 27.68 9.43 -2.02
N TYR A 132 26.35 9.39 -1.98
CA TYR A 132 25.51 10.50 -2.42
C TYR A 132 25.82 11.80 -1.68
N LYS A 133 25.98 11.75 -0.34
CA LYS A 133 26.33 12.92 0.48
C LYS A 133 27.66 13.52 0.11
N LYS A 134 28.63 12.69 -0.28
CA LYS A 134 29.97 13.15 -0.64
C LYS A 134 29.96 13.98 -1.93
N ASP A 135 29.24 13.51 -2.95
CA ASP A 135 29.28 14.10 -4.29
C ASP A 135 28.08 15.03 -4.57
N GLY A 136 27.04 15.01 -3.70
CA GLY A 136 25.79 15.76 -3.86
C GLY A 136 24.87 15.23 -4.97
N PHE A 137 25.26 14.17 -5.68
CA PHE A 137 24.50 13.51 -6.74
C PHE A 137 24.98 12.09 -6.96
N ILE A 138 24.17 11.32 -7.68
CA ILE A 138 24.56 10.00 -8.21
C ILE A 138 24.42 10.04 -9.72
N THR A 139 25.37 9.45 -10.42
CA THR A 139 25.29 9.29 -11.86
C THR A 139 24.67 7.93 -12.21
N ILE A 140 23.56 7.96 -12.93
CA ILE A 140 22.87 6.77 -13.45
C ILE A 140 22.76 6.95 -14.97
N ASN A 141 23.34 6.04 -15.73
CA ASN A 141 23.37 6.12 -17.21
C ASN A 141 23.85 7.48 -17.75
N GLY A 142 24.86 8.05 -17.15
CA GLY A 142 25.40 9.36 -17.54
C GLY A 142 24.59 10.56 -17.09
N GLN A 143 23.43 10.37 -16.46
CA GLN A 143 22.60 11.43 -15.92
C GLN A 143 22.82 11.59 -14.41
N LYS A 144 22.91 12.83 -13.94
CA LYS A 144 23.01 13.14 -12.51
C LYS A 144 21.64 13.14 -11.89
N SER A 145 21.49 12.41 -10.78
CA SER A 145 20.31 12.43 -9.93
C SER A 145 20.65 13.10 -8.60
N TYR A 146 19.85 14.07 -8.20
CA TYR A 146 20.05 14.87 -6.98
C TYR A 146 19.07 14.47 -5.86
N GLU A 147 18.15 13.56 -6.15
CA GLU A 147 17.16 13.05 -5.21
C GLU A 147 17.08 11.53 -5.29
N ALA A 148 16.79 10.89 -4.17
CA ALA A 148 16.61 9.45 -4.10
C ALA A 148 15.46 9.06 -3.18
N PHE A 149 14.66 8.08 -3.58
CA PHE A 149 13.61 7.48 -2.79
C PHE A 149 14.00 6.06 -2.39
N PHE A 150 13.88 5.76 -1.10
CA PHE A 150 14.16 4.44 -0.54
C PHE A 150 12.88 3.84 0.04
N PHE A 151 12.44 2.71 -0.49
CA PHE A 151 11.30 1.96 0.00
C PHE A 151 11.80 0.83 0.90
N LEU A 152 11.60 0.97 2.20
CA LEU A 152 12.11 0.04 3.22
C LEU A 152 10.96 -0.44 4.11
N ASN A 153 10.93 -1.72 4.42
CA ASN A 153 9.83 -2.36 5.17
C ASN A 153 9.96 -2.25 6.70
N SER A 154 11.00 -1.59 7.20
CA SER A 154 11.26 -1.53 8.65
C SER A 154 11.62 -0.12 9.08
N VAL A 155 10.77 0.46 9.92
CA VAL A 155 11.04 1.79 10.52
C VAL A 155 12.27 1.75 11.44
N GLY A 156 12.55 0.62 12.08
CA GLY A 156 13.78 0.46 12.88
C GLY A 156 15.04 0.55 12.02
N GLU A 157 15.05 -0.09 10.85
CA GLU A 157 16.16 -0.01 9.92
C GLU A 157 16.27 1.36 9.26
N ILE A 158 15.16 2.01 8.97
CA ILE A 158 15.16 3.42 8.51
C ILE A 158 15.87 4.30 9.55
N ALA A 159 15.52 4.17 10.84
CA ALA A 159 16.16 4.93 11.92
C ALA A 159 17.66 4.64 12.04
N ASN A 160 18.07 3.37 11.90
CA ASN A 160 19.47 2.97 11.90
C ASN A 160 20.26 3.57 10.73
N ILE A 161 19.68 3.55 9.52
CA ILE A 161 20.28 4.16 8.32
C ILE A 161 20.44 5.67 8.50
N ILE A 162 19.41 6.35 8.96
CA ILE A 162 19.44 7.80 9.22
C ILE A 162 20.56 8.15 10.20
N LYS A 163 20.61 7.45 11.32
CA LYS A 163 21.62 7.66 12.34
C LYS A 163 23.04 7.39 11.83
N SER A 164 23.26 6.26 11.16
CA SER A 164 24.57 5.88 10.65
C SER A 164 25.05 6.74 9.47
N SER A 165 24.12 7.34 8.72
CA SER A 165 24.44 8.26 7.62
C SER A 165 24.44 9.73 8.05
N GLY A 166 24.12 10.06 9.31
CA GLY A 166 24.04 11.43 9.80
C GLY A 166 23.06 12.29 9.00
N LEU A 167 21.87 11.74 8.70
CA LEU A 167 20.81 12.48 8.02
C LEU A 167 20.00 13.30 9.04
N THR A 168 19.46 14.43 8.58
CA THR A 168 18.68 15.38 9.38
C THR A 168 17.40 15.77 8.65
N ASN A 169 16.53 16.53 9.28
CA ASN A 169 15.30 17.05 8.63
C ASN A 169 15.58 18.00 7.45
N GLU A 170 16.80 18.51 7.31
CA GLU A 170 17.18 19.36 6.18
C GLU A 170 17.40 18.57 4.89
N ASN A 171 17.87 17.31 5.02
CA ASN A 171 18.29 16.50 3.88
C ASN A 171 17.59 15.14 3.77
N CYS A 172 16.66 14.85 4.69
CA CYS A 172 15.90 13.61 4.70
C CYS A 172 14.46 13.86 5.10
N ARG A 173 13.54 13.16 4.44
CA ARG A 173 12.14 13.07 4.83
C ARG A 173 11.75 11.61 4.99
N VAL A 174 10.99 11.31 6.03
CA VAL A 174 10.50 9.95 6.28
C VAL A 174 8.99 9.96 6.17
N ILE A 175 8.48 9.03 5.37
CA ILE A 175 7.04 8.75 5.26
C ILE A 175 6.82 7.35 5.80
N CYS A 176 6.08 7.23 6.87
CA CYS A 176 5.68 5.95 7.44
C CYS A 176 4.30 6.06 8.09
N ALA A 177 3.70 4.91 8.39
CA ALA A 177 2.43 4.91 9.09
C ALA A 177 2.55 5.62 10.44
N ASN A 178 1.60 6.52 10.71
CA ASN A 178 1.44 7.11 12.02
C ASN A 178 0.79 6.06 12.92
N ASP A 179 1.44 5.69 14.00
CA ASP A 179 0.88 4.74 14.96
C ASP A 179 0.38 5.46 16.22
N ASP A 180 -0.78 5.04 16.71
CA ASP A 180 -1.46 5.65 17.87
C ASP A 180 -0.62 5.63 19.16
N LYS A 181 0.39 4.75 19.22
CA LYS A 181 1.31 4.60 20.36
C LYS A 181 2.59 5.41 20.23
N GLY A 182 2.79 6.07 19.11
CA GLY A 182 3.98 6.86 18.81
C GLY A 182 5.29 6.05 18.75
N VAL A 183 5.21 4.74 18.50
CA VAL A 183 6.39 3.84 18.47
C VAL A 183 7.31 4.22 17.31
N ASN A 184 6.76 4.54 16.15
CA ASN A 184 7.54 4.94 14.98
C ASN A 184 8.26 6.28 15.23
N LYS A 185 7.57 7.24 15.84
CA LYS A 185 8.18 8.52 16.24
C LYS A 185 9.32 8.31 17.23
N LYS A 186 9.15 7.44 18.24
CA LYS A 186 10.23 7.12 19.19
C LYS A 186 11.46 6.50 18.51
N LYS A 187 11.27 5.65 17.51
CA LYS A 187 12.37 5.04 16.74
C LYS A 187 13.13 6.06 15.90
N LEU A 188 12.42 6.98 15.27
CA LEU A 188 12.99 7.99 14.38
C LEU A 188 13.63 9.17 15.14
N GLY A 189 13.32 9.33 16.44
CA GLY A 189 13.88 10.38 17.27
C GLY A 189 13.46 11.78 16.82
N GLU A 190 14.42 12.62 16.45
CA GLU A 190 14.19 14.00 16.02
C GLU A 190 13.73 14.13 14.56
N ILE A 191 13.80 13.04 13.78
CA ILE A 191 13.34 13.05 12.39
C ILE A 191 11.83 13.17 12.34
N GLU A 192 11.35 14.13 11.59
CA GLU A 192 9.92 14.35 11.39
C GLU A 192 9.32 13.33 10.42
N ILE A 193 8.15 12.81 10.79
CA ILE A 193 7.35 11.97 9.89
C ILE A 193 6.51 12.91 9.03
N SER A 194 6.75 12.89 7.72
CA SER A 194 5.93 13.62 6.77
C SER A 194 4.65 12.83 6.44
N ASN A 195 3.53 13.53 6.38
CA ASN A 195 2.23 12.94 6.00
C ASN A 195 1.96 13.03 4.50
N SER A 196 2.85 13.66 3.74
CA SER A 196 2.73 13.84 2.28
C SER A 196 4.10 13.84 1.60
N ILE A 197 4.12 13.42 0.36
CA ILE A 197 5.25 13.57 -0.57
C ILE A 197 5.22 14.98 -1.14
#